data_5f1491f097f2287a9b93420551c47134
#
_entry.id   5f1491f097f2287a9b93420551c47134
#
_cell.length_a   1.000
_cell.length_b   1.000
_cell.length_c   1.000
_cell.angle_alpha   90.00
_cell.angle_beta   90.00
_cell.angle_gamma   90.00
#
_symmetry.space_group_name_H-M   'P 1'
#
loop_
_entity.id
_entity.type
_entity.pdbx_description
1 polymer ?
#
loop_
_entity_poly.entity_id
_entity_poly.type
_entity_poly.pdbx_seq_one_letter_code
_entity_poly.pdbx_strand_id
1 'polypeptide(L)'
;MDIKLFKQVLLITGISVLCGASFNTLRDGGIAWLAKPMEKINSTNNIELNIDVPSVREINLETAMNLQQNGTLFVDARSEEYLEDGFIPGAINNEDTDALSDEIATLIGFDKGFVIYCSDDDCGSSEDLAYDLQEYGFNNILVFKGGWKTWSESGLDIEYNE
;
A
#
# COMPACT_ATOMS: atom_id res chain seq x y z
N MET A 1 19.45 10.93 41.83
CA MET A 1 18.29 10.09 41.47
C MET A 1 18.22 8.98 42.50
N ASP A 2 17.13 8.86 43.25
CA ASP A 2 16.99 7.92 44.35
C ASP A 2 16.96 6.47 43.80
N ILE A 3 17.88 5.63 44.27
CA ILE A 3 18.02 4.22 43.84
C ILE A 3 16.70 3.45 44.03
N LYS A 4 15.92 3.79 45.05
CA LYS A 4 14.61 3.18 45.30
C LYS A 4 13.62 3.53 44.18
N LEU A 5 13.57 4.81 43.77
CA LEU A 5 12.70 5.29 42.70
C LEU A 5 13.07 4.61 41.38
N PHE A 6 14.36 4.50 41.07
CA PHE A 6 14.85 3.85 39.85
C PHE A 6 14.45 2.35 39.80
N LYS A 7 14.58 1.62 40.93
CA LYS A 7 14.16 0.23 41.01
C LYS A 7 12.64 0.06 40.86
N GLN A 8 11.85 0.98 41.42
CA GLN A 8 10.40 0.96 41.28
C GLN A 8 9.96 1.23 39.82
N VAL A 9 10.57 2.19 39.14
CA VAL A 9 10.31 2.46 37.74
C VAL A 9 10.64 1.25 36.86
N LEU A 10 11.82 0.65 37.07
CA LEU A 10 12.24 -0.57 36.36
C LEU A 10 11.27 -1.75 36.57
N LEU A 11 10.80 -1.94 37.81
CA LEU A 11 9.87 -3.01 38.14
C LEU A 11 8.51 -2.79 37.43
N ILE A 12 7.97 -1.57 37.50
CA ILE A 12 6.68 -1.23 36.87
C ILE A 12 6.78 -1.38 35.35
N THR A 13 7.85 -0.86 34.74
CA THR A 13 8.06 -0.98 33.27
C THR A 13 8.18 -2.45 32.86
N GLY A 14 8.94 -3.25 33.61
CA GLY A 14 9.09 -4.68 33.32
C GLY A 14 7.76 -5.44 33.39
N ILE A 15 6.96 -5.19 34.44
CA ILE A 15 5.63 -5.80 34.56
C ILE A 15 4.72 -5.37 33.43
N SER A 16 4.71 -4.07 33.06
CA SER A 16 3.86 -3.56 31.98
C SER A 16 4.21 -4.19 30.63
N VAL A 17 5.51 -4.32 30.32
CA VAL A 17 5.96 -4.98 29.07
C VAL A 17 5.56 -6.46 29.06
N LEU A 18 5.76 -7.17 30.17
CA LEU A 18 5.38 -8.59 30.26
C LEU A 18 3.86 -8.78 30.12
N CYS A 19 3.06 -7.94 30.77
CA CYS A 19 1.60 -8.00 30.65
C CYS A 19 1.16 -7.69 29.21
N GLY A 20 1.71 -6.66 28.57
CA GLY A 20 1.39 -6.30 27.19
C GLY A 20 1.77 -7.40 26.21
N ALA A 21 2.97 -7.97 26.35
CA ALA A 21 3.42 -9.08 25.52
C ALA A 21 2.54 -10.33 25.70
N SER A 22 2.23 -10.68 26.94
CA SER A 22 1.37 -11.83 27.25
C SER A 22 -0.06 -11.64 26.70
N PHE A 23 -0.60 -10.45 26.85
CA PHE A 23 -1.93 -10.13 26.31
C PHE A 23 -1.95 -10.23 24.78
N ASN A 24 -0.92 -9.70 24.10
CA ASN A 24 -0.82 -9.77 22.64
C ASN A 24 -0.69 -11.22 22.12
N THR A 25 0.00 -12.10 22.85
CA THR A 25 0.19 -13.51 22.44
C THR A 25 -1.02 -14.40 22.75
N LEU A 26 -1.80 -14.06 23.77
CA LEU A 26 -2.96 -14.86 24.21
C LEU A 26 -4.26 -14.44 23.52
N ARG A 27 -4.27 -13.28 22.89
CA ARG A 27 -5.45 -12.76 22.17
C ARG A 27 -5.52 -13.34 20.77
N ASP A 28 -6.67 -13.88 20.37
CA ASP A 28 -6.96 -14.21 18.97
C ASP A 28 -6.89 -12.92 18.12
N GLY A 29 -6.04 -12.92 17.08
CA GLY A 29 -5.79 -11.73 16.26
C GLY A 29 -4.88 -10.69 16.92
N GLY A 30 -3.93 -11.11 17.74
CA GLY A 30 -2.89 -10.23 18.30
C GLY A 30 -2.05 -9.55 17.21
N ILE A 31 -1.49 -8.37 17.55
CA ILE A 31 -0.63 -7.60 16.62
C ILE A 31 0.63 -8.41 16.31
N ALA A 32 0.94 -8.53 15.01
CA ALA A 32 2.15 -9.20 14.58
C ALA A 32 3.40 -8.44 15.06
N TRP A 33 4.34 -9.13 15.68
CA TRP A 33 5.61 -8.55 16.17
C TRP A 33 6.56 -8.15 15.05
N LEU A 34 6.36 -8.73 13.86
CA LEU A 34 7.12 -8.42 12.65
C LEU A 34 6.11 -8.21 11.53
N ALA A 35 6.31 -7.15 10.75
CA ALA A 35 5.53 -6.92 9.55
C ALA A 35 5.70 -8.13 8.60
N LYS A 36 4.59 -8.64 8.07
CA LYS A 36 4.66 -9.64 7.00
C LYS A 36 5.00 -8.91 5.72
N PRO A 37 6.02 -9.34 4.96
CA PRO A 37 6.26 -8.79 3.63
C PRO A 37 5.01 -9.01 2.76
N MET A 38 4.74 -8.05 1.86
CA MET A 38 3.68 -8.22 0.85
C MET A 38 3.93 -9.47 0.01
N GLU A 39 2.85 -10.13 -0.36
CA GLU A 39 2.92 -11.24 -1.31
C GLU A 39 3.28 -10.70 -2.70
N LYS A 40 4.33 -11.27 -3.31
CA LYS A 40 4.80 -10.88 -4.65
C LYS A 40 4.12 -11.73 -5.71
N ILE A 41 3.44 -11.09 -6.65
CA ILE A 41 2.90 -11.75 -7.83
C ILE A 41 3.87 -11.55 -8.99
N ASN A 42 4.48 -12.64 -9.44
CA ASN A 42 5.46 -12.64 -10.54
C ASN A 42 4.91 -13.22 -11.86
N SER A 43 3.60 -13.44 -11.96
CA SER A 43 3.02 -14.13 -13.12
C SER A 43 1.69 -13.52 -13.54
N THR A 44 1.62 -13.11 -14.80
CA THR A 44 0.45 -12.53 -15.45
C THR A 44 -0.68 -13.53 -15.73
N ASN A 45 -0.44 -14.83 -15.59
CA ASN A 45 -1.35 -15.85 -16.14
C ASN A 45 -2.56 -16.20 -15.25
N ASN A 46 -2.61 -15.75 -14.00
CA ASN A 46 -3.76 -15.94 -13.11
C ASN A 46 -3.73 -14.91 -11.98
N ILE A 47 -3.92 -13.63 -12.31
CA ILE A 47 -4.40 -12.70 -11.28
C ILE A 47 -5.89 -13.00 -11.14
N GLU A 48 -6.22 -14.14 -10.54
CA GLU A 48 -7.53 -14.29 -9.92
C GLU A 48 -7.55 -13.26 -8.78
N LEU A 49 -8.21 -12.16 -9.06
CA LEU A 49 -8.57 -11.17 -8.09
C LEU A 49 -9.59 -11.85 -7.16
N ASN A 50 -9.08 -12.62 -6.22
CA ASN A 50 -9.91 -13.36 -5.28
C ASN A 50 -10.52 -12.36 -4.29
N ILE A 51 -11.77 -12.01 -4.53
CA ILE A 51 -12.56 -11.00 -3.82
C ILE A 51 -12.83 -11.43 -2.36
N ASP A 52 -12.68 -12.71 -2.05
CA ASP A 52 -13.07 -13.27 -0.76
C ASP A 52 -12.09 -12.97 0.38
N VAL A 53 -10.88 -12.54 0.08
CA VAL A 53 -9.87 -12.20 1.11
C VAL A 53 -9.22 -10.86 0.76
N PRO A 54 -9.42 -9.81 1.59
CA PRO A 54 -8.74 -8.53 1.41
C PRO A 54 -7.23 -8.72 1.31
N SER A 55 -6.61 -8.25 0.24
CA SER A 55 -5.18 -8.42 0.03
C SER A 55 -4.52 -7.22 -0.63
N VAL A 56 -3.39 -6.82 -0.05
CA VAL A 56 -2.43 -5.90 -0.68
C VAL A 56 -1.27 -6.74 -1.18
N ARG A 57 -0.97 -6.66 -2.49
CA ARG A 57 0.02 -7.51 -3.14
C ARG A 57 0.96 -6.71 -4.02
N GLU A 58 2.24 -7.05 -4.01
CA GLU A 58 3.26 -6.41 -4.85
C GLU A 58 3.25 -7.03 -6.27
N ILE A 59 3.38 -6.17 -7.28
CA ILE A 59 3.51 -6.57 -8.69
C ILE A 59 4.79 -5.99 -9.31
N ASN A 60 5.30 -6.68 -10.32
CA ASN A 60 6.44 -6.23 -11.11
C ASN A 60 6.01 -5.39 -12.33
N LEU A 61 6.98 -4.82 -13.06
CA LEU A 61 6.74 -3.99 -14.25
C LEU A 61 5.93 -4.73 -15.33
N GLU A 62 6.27 -6.00 -15.64
CA GLU A 62 5.58 -6.78 -16.66
C GLU A 62 4.07 -6.90 -16.35
N THR A 63 3.76 -7.16 -15.09
CA THR A 63 2.37 -7.24 -14.61
C THR A 63 1.69 -5.89 -14.68
N ALA A 64 2.37 -4.81 -14.25
CA ALA A 64 1.84 -3.45 -14.31
C ALA A 64 1.51 -3.02 -15.75
N MET A 65 2.41 -3.27 -16.70
CA MET A 65 2.19 -3.02 -18.14
C MET A 65 0.95 -3.74 -18.67
N ASN A 66 0.83 -5.03 -18.36
CA ASN A 66 -0.32 -5.83 -18.81
C ASN A 66 -1.63 -5.29 -18.24
N LEU A 67 -1.66 -4.94 -16.96
CA LEU A 67 -2.85 -4.39 -16.31
C LEU A 67 -3.23 -3.02 -16.90
N GLN A 68 -2.26 -2.15 -17.14
CA GLN A 68 -2.50 -0.84 -17.76
C GLN A 68 -3.09 -0.98 -19.17
N GLN A 69 -2.54 -1.87 -20.01
CA GLN A 69 -3.05 -2.15 -21.36
C GLN A 69 -4.48 -2.71 -21.33
N ASN A 70 -4.87 -3.41 -20.26
CA ASN A 70 -6.22 -3.93 -20.07
C ASN A 70 -7.18 -2.93 -19.40
N GLY A 71 -6.78 -1.68 -19.20
CA GLY A 71 -7.60 -0.63 -18.64
C GLY A 71 -7.85 -0.73 -17.13
N THR A 72 -6.95 -1.39 -16.39
CA THR A 72 -6.98 -1.38 -14.93
C THR A 72 -6.69 0.04 -14.45
N LEU A 73 -7.42 0.52 -13.45
CA LEU A 73 -7.19 1.83 -12.83
C LEU A 73 -5.82 1.86 -12.15
N PHE A 74 -5.08 2.94 -12.38
CA PHE A 74 -3.84 3.26 -11.68
C PHE A 74 -4.04 4.47 -10.78
N VAL A 75 -3.41 4.44 -9.62
CA VAL A 75 -3.41 5.52 -8.61
C VAL A 75 -1.98 5.93 -8.36
N ASP A 76 -1.68 7.19 -8.57
CA ASP A 76 -0.37 7.78 -8.26
C ASP A 76 -0.36 8.31 -6.83
N ALA A 77 0.46 7.72 -5.97
CA ALA A 77 0.61 8.10 -4.57
C ALA A 77 1.70 9.18 -4.34
N ARG A 78 2.23 9.77 -5.41
CA ARG A 78 3.15 10.91 -5.32
C ARG A 78 2.37 12.19 -5.01
N SER A 79 3.06 13.16 -4.41
CA SER A 79 2.52 14.51 -4.26
C SER A 79 2.30 15.17 -5.64
N GLU A 80 1.31 16.05 -5.72
CA GLU A 80 0.90 16.71 -6.97
C GLU A 80 2.06 17.39 -7.71
N GLU A 81 3.04 17.93 -6.98
CA GLU A 81 4.24 18.57 -7.56
C GLU A 81 5.06 17.63 -8.48
N TYR A 82 5.02 16.32 -8.26
CA TYR A 82 5.76 15.34 -9.08
C TYR A 82 5.04 14.96 -10.37
N LEU A 83 3.76 15.35 -10.53
CA LEU A 83 3.00 15.05 -11.75
C LEU A 83 3.46 15.90 -12.95
N GLU A 84 4.19 17.01 -12.70
CA GLU A 84 4.82 17.80 -13.76
C GLU A 84 5.84 16.98 -14.56
N ASP A 85 6.48 15.98 -13.94
CA ASP A 85 7.40 15.05 -14.60
C ASP A 85 6.70 14.00 -15.47
N GLY A 86 5.37 13.99 -15.45
CA GLY A 86 4.50 13.00 -16.09
C GLY A 86 4.06 11.88 -15.15
N PHE A 87 3.13 11.06 -15.62
CA PHE A 87 2.53 9.96 -14.86
C PHE A 87 2.13 8.80 -15.78
N ILE A 88 1.80 7.64 -15.20
CA ILE A 88 1.32 6.48 -15.96
C ILE A 88 -0.02 6.82 -16.60
N PRO A 89 -0.21 6.60 -17.93
CA PRO A 89 -1.41 7.02 -18.62
C PRO A 89 -2.71 6.52 -17.99
N GLY A 90 -3.64 7.45 -17.75
CA GLY A 90 -4.92 7.20 -17.11
C GLY A 90 -4.87 7.03 -15.60
N ALA A 91 -3.74 7.31 -14.96
CA ALA A 91 -3.66 7.29 -13.50
C ALA A 91 -4.38 8.50 -12.90
N ILE A 92 -5.04 8.27 -11.76
CA ILE A 92 -5.60 9.34 -10.92
C ILE A 92 -4.67 9.64 -9.75
N ASN A 93 -4.73 10.86 -9.25
CA ASN A 93 -3.99 11.30 -8.07
C ASN A 93 -4.86 12.23 -7.23
N ASN A 94 -4.84 12.04 -5.93
CA ASN A 94 -5.45 12.97 -4.98
C ASN A 94 -4.75 12.79 -3.62
N GLU A 95 -4.29 13.88 -3.03
CA GLU A 95 -3.63 13.84 -1.70
C GLU A 95 -4.63 13.68 -0.55
N ASP A 96 -5.92 13.96 -0.79
CA ASP A 96 -6.99 13.71 0.17
C ASP A 96 -7.51 12.28 -0.02
N THR A 97 -7.18 11.39 0.93
CA THR A 97 -7.55 9.97 0.88
C THR A 97 -9.05 9.74 0.90
N ASP A 98 -9.84 10.58 1.59
CA ASP A 98 -11.30 10.49 1.59
C ASP A 98 -11.85 10.76 0.18
N ALA A 99 -11.42 11.85 -0.46
CA ALA A 99 -11.82 12.21 -1.82
C ALA A 99 -11.34 11.17 -2.84
N LEU A 100 -10.12 10.64 -2.68
CA LEU A 100 -9.57 9.60 -3.54
C LEU A 100 -10.39 8.31 -3.44
N SER A 101 -10.78 7.90 -2.22
CA SER A 101 -11.58 6.70 -2.01
C SER A 101 -12.95 6.81 -2.69
N ASP A 102 -13.61 7.96 -2.58
CA ASP A 102 -14.88 8.24 -3.25
C ASP A 102 -14.74 8.21 -4.78
N GLU A 103 -13.65 8.74 -5.32
CA GLU A 103 -13.35 8.73 -6.74
C GLU A 103 -13.13 7.30 -7.26
N ILE A 104 -12.30 6.50 -6.59
CA ILE A 104 -12.07 5.09 -6.93
C ILE A 104 -13.39 4.31 -6.88
N ALA A 105 -14.19 4.48 -5.82
CA ALA A 105 -15.47 3.80 -5.68
C ALA A 105 -16.45 4.19 -6.81
N THR A 106 -16.42 5.44 -7.26
CA THR A 106 -17.24 5.92 -8.40
C THR A 106 -16.79 5.32 -9.73
N LEU A 107 -15.47 5.21 -9.96
CA LEU A 107 -14.91 4.71 -11.21
C LEU A 107 -15.03 3.20 -11.37
N ILE A 108 -14.74 2.45 -10.32
CA ILE A 108 -14.61 0.98 -10.42
C ILE A 108 -15.42 0.19 -9.38
N GLY A 109 -15.99 0.83 -8.35
CA GLY A 109 -16.61 0.15 -7.21
C GLY A 109 -15.58 -0.47 -6.26
N PHE A 110 -16.05 -1.19 -5.24
CA PHE A 110 -15.19 -1.79 -4.20
C PHE A 110 -14.63 -3.18 -4.57
N ASP A 111 -15.23 -3.84 -5.56
CA ASP A 111 -14.92 -5.23 -5.92
C ASP A 111 -13.81 -5.38 -6.96
N LYS A 112 -13.55 -4.33 -7.74
CA LYS A 112 -12.50 -4.38 -8.77
C LYS A 112 -11.15 -4.05 -8.19
N GLY A 113 -10.12 -4.74 -8.69
CA GLY A 113 -8.74 -4.44 -8.34
C GLY A 113 -8.20 -3.22 -9.09
N PHE A 114 -7.27 -2.53 -8.46
CA PHE A 114 -6.54 -1.40 -9.03
C PHE A 114 -5.08 -1.41 -8.58
N VAL A 115 -4.26 -0.60 -9.23
CA VAL A 115 -2.81 -0.52 -8.98
C VAL A 115 -2.47 0.81 -8.34
N ILE A 116 -1.70 0.79 -7.26
CA ILE A 116 -1.10 1.98 -6.66
C ILE A 116 0.40 1.96 -6.94
N TYR A 117 0.97 3.12 -7.27
CA TYR A 117 2.41 3.28 -7.42
C TYR A 117 2.89 4.61 -6.80
N CYS A 118 4.19 4.71 -6.56
CA CYS A 118 4.85 5.93 -6.10
C CYS A 118 6.10 6.19 -6.94
N SER A 119 7.09 6.91 -6.41
CA SER A 119 8.29 7.29 -7.16
C SER A 119 9.17 6.09 -7.52
N ASP A 120 9.51 5.23 -6.56
CA ASP A 120 10.40 4.07 -6.71
C ASP A 120 10.20 3.01 -5.61
N ASP A 121 11.08 1.99 -5.58
CA ASP A 121 11.01 0.88 -4.63
C ASP A 121 11.17 1.28 -3.15
N ASP A 122 11.85 2.39 -2.88
CA ASP A 122 12.11 2.87 -1.52
C ASP A 122 10.98 3.79 -0.99
N CYS A 123 10.01 4.15 -1.86
CA CYS A 123 8.88 4.99 -1.50
C CYS A 123 7.81 4.19 -0.75
N GLY A 124 7.59 4.51 0.53
CA GLY A 124 6.56 3.88 1.36
C GLY A 124 5.12 4.32 1.06
N SER A 125 4.94 5.48 0.40
CA SER A 125 3.61 6.10 0.23
C SER A 125 2.60 5.21 -0.49
N SER A 126 3.02 4.40 -1.48
CA SER A 126 2.10 3.47 -2.17
C SER A 126 1.63 2.32 -1.30
N GLU A 127 2.48 1.85 -0.37
CA GLU A 127 2.08 0.83 0.61
C GLU A 127 1.15 1.41 1.68
N ASP A 128 1.51 2.58 2.22
CA ASP A 128 0.71 3.26 3.24
C ASP A 128 -0.69 3.57 2.68
N LEU A 129 -0.78 4.17 1.49
CA LEU A 129 -2.04 4.43 0.82
C LEU A 129 -2.85 3.14 0.53
N ALA A 130 -2.17 2.04 0.18
CA ALA A 130 -2.85 0.77 -0.06
C ALA A 130 -3.52 0.22 1.21
N TYR A 131 -2.86 0.32 2.35
CA TYR A 131 -3.44 -0.10 3.62
C TYR A 131 -4.55 0.84 4.08
N ASP A 132 -4.38 2.15 3.90
CA ASP A 132 -5.44 3.13 4.19
C ASP A 132 -6.69 2.82 3.35
N LEU A 133 -6.56 2.64 2.04
CA LEU A 133 -7.68 2.30 1.16
C LEU A 133 -8.30 0.93 1.48
N GLN A 134 -7.52 -0.02 2.00
CA GLN A 134 -8.08 -1.27 2.50
C GLN A 134 -9.02 -1.05 3.70
N GLU A 135 -8.75 -0.08 4.57
CA GLU A 135 -9.64 0.31 5.67
C GLU A 135 -10.95 0.94 5.16
N TYR A 136 -10.94 1.59 3.98
CA TYR A 136 -12.15 2.07 3.31
C TYR A 136 -12.98 0.95 2.64
N GLY A 137 -12.49 -0.28 2.63
CA GLY A 137 -13.21 -1.46 2.15
C GLY A 137 -12.80 -1.96 0.77
N PHE A 138 -11.73 -1.43 0.19
CA PHE A 138 -11.17 -1.98 -1.05
C PHE A 138 -10.40 -3.27 -0.77
N ASN A 139 -10.79 -4.36 -1.41
CA ASN A 139 -10.26 -5.69 -1.08
C ASN A 139 -9.12 -6.16 -2.01
N ASN A 140 -8.87 -5.45 -3.10
CA ASN A 140 -8.05 -5.95 -4.19
C ASN A 140 -7.06 -4.89 -4.66
N ILE A 141 -6.02 -4.67 -3.86
CA ILE A 141 -5.05 -3.61 -4.10
C ILE A 141 -3.72 -4.21 -4.52
N LEU A 142 -3.20 -3.72 -5.64
CA LEU A 142 -1.91 -4.10 -6.19
C LEU A 142 -0.94 -2.93 -6.04
N VAL A 143 0.27 -3.18 -5.56
CA VAL A 143 1.30 -2.16 -5.40
C VAL A 143 2.42 -2.41 -6.40
N PHE A 144 2.61 -1.46 -7.31
CA PHE A 144 3.73 -1.46 -8.24
C PHE A 144 4.90 -0.71 -7.61
N LYS A 145 5.77 -1.44 -6.89
CA LYS A 145 6.90 -0.88 -6.16
C LYS A 145 7.96 -0.24 -7.04
N GLY A 146 8.23 -0.78 -8.22
CA GLY A 146 9.15 -0.15 -9.17
C GLY A 146 8.75 1.28 -9.55
N GLY A 147 7.48 1.60 -9.43
CA GLY A 147 6.92 2.93 -9.46
C GLY A 147 7.18 3.69 -10.74
N TRP A 148 7.05 5.00 -10.65
CA TRP A 148 7.28 5.94 -11.74
C TRP A 148 8.68 5.81 -12.36
N LYS A 149 9.70 5.64 -11.54
CA LYS A 149 11.08 5.52 -12.02
C LYS A 149 11.24 4.35 -12.99
N THR A 150 10.80 3.16 -12.57
CA THR A 150 10.90 1.96 -13.41
C THR A 150 10.06 2.09 -14.68
N TRP A 151 8.87 2.70 -14.57
CA TRP A 151 7.99 2.93 -15.71
C TRP A 151 8.61 3.87 -16.74
N SER A 152 9.06 5.06 -16.31
CA SER A 152 9.62 6.09 -17.19
C SER A 152 10.96 5.68 -17.83
N GLU A 153 11.82 4.97 -17.08
CA GLU A 153 13.10 4.44 -17.59
C GLU A 153 12.92 3.30 -18.61
N SER A 154 11.75 2.65 -18.61
CA SER A 154 11.44 1.54 -19.54
C SER A 154 10.97 2.01 -20.92
N GLY A 155 10.86 3.32 -21.16
CA GLY A 155 10.43 3.88 -22.44
C GLY A 155 8.97 3.62 -22.79
N LEU A 156 8.13 3.41 -21.78
CA LEU A 156 6.68 3.26 -21.92
C LEU A 156 6.01 4.62 -22.09
N ASP A 157 4.76 4.61 -22.55
CA ASP A 157 3.97 5.83 -22.72
C ASP A 157 3.81 6.58 -21.39
N ILE A 158 3.89 7.91 -21.49
CA ILE A 158 3.79 8.84 -20.37
C ILE A 158 2.71 9.86 -20.70
N GLU A 159 1.87 10.17 -19.72
CA GLU A 159 0.88 11.25 -19.78
C GLU A 159 1.37 12.45 -18.96
N TYR A 160 0.98 13.66 -19.38
CA TYR A 160 1.31 14.92 -18.72
C TYR A 160 0.02 15.70 -18.48
N ASN A 161 -0.01 16.47 -17.41
CA ASN A 161 -1.08 17.46 -17.20
C ASN A 161 -1.01 18.54 -18.29
N GLU A 162 -2.13 18.82 -18.94
CA GLU A 162 -2.25 19.91 -19.94
C GLU A 162 -2.24 21.31 -19.28
#